data_4fc7a0f4a46db9d1d402c111f4f72f07
#
_entry.id   4fc7a0f4a46db9d1d402c111f4f72f07
#
_cell.length_a   1.000
_cell.length_b   1.000
_cell.length_c   1.000
_cell.angle_alpha   90.00
_cell.angle_beta   90.00
_cell.angle_gamma   90.00
#
_symmetry.space_group_name_H-M   'P 1'
#
loop_
_entity.id
_entity.type
_entity.pdbx_description
1 polymer ?
#
loop_
_entity_poly.entity_id
_entity_poly.type
_entity_poly.pdbx_seq_one_letter_code
_entity_poly.pdbx_strand_id
1 'polypeptide(L)'
;MSAASFVIPQPPQAAIAVAGEGRFFPVRRIWCVGRNYLDHVREMGNDERAPPFFFAKHADMIEADGAVIPYPPLTSDLHHEVELV
;
A
#
# COMPACT_ATOMS: atom_id res chain seq x y z
N MET A 1 -9.94 -27.89 11.95
CA MET A 1 -8.86 -27.17 12.64
C MET A 1 -9.47 -26.21 13.65
N SER A 2 -9.08 -26.33 14.88
CA SER A 2 -9.60 -25.44 15.91
C SER A 2 -8.93 -24.05 15.82
N ALA A 3 -9.71 -23.01 16.08
CA ALA A 3 -9.16 -21.67 16.15
C ALA A 3 -8.26 -21.52 17.37
N ALA A 4 -7.15 -20.84 17.20
CA ALA A 4 -6.30 -20.51 18.32
C ALA A 4 -6.98 -19.44 19.20
N SER A 5 -6.71 -19.50 20.51
CA SER A 5 -7.15 -18.46 21.43
C SER A 5 -6.06 -17.40 21.56
N PHE A 6 -6.48 -16.13 21.66
CA PHE A 6 -5.55 -15.00 21.73
C PHE A 6 -5.74 -14.24 23.05
N VAL A 7 -4.64 -13.71 23.55
CA VAL A 7 -4.63 -12.94 24.80
C VAL A 7 -5.40 -11.62 24.63
N ILE A 8 -5.39 -11.07 23.45
CA ILE A 8 -6.14 -9.87 23.07
C ILE A 8 -7.04 -10.23 21.89
N PRO A 9 -8.09 -9.42 21.59
CA PRO A 9 -8.90 -9.68 20.42
C PRO A 9 -8.05 -9.71 19.15
N GLN A 10 -8.33 -10.68 18.28
CA GLN A 10 -7.64 -10.77 16.99
C GLN A 10 -7.96 -9.55 16.14
N PRO A 11 -6.96 -8.87 15.54
CA PRO A 11 -7.22 -7.78 14.61
C PRO A 11 -8.02 -8.25 13.40
N PRO A 12 -8.87 -7.39 12.81
CA PRO A 12 -9.58 -7.76 11.60
C PRO A 12 -8.60 -8.04 10.46
N GLN A 13 -8.97 -8.97 9.59
CA GLN A 13 -8.18 -9.28 8.39
C GLN A 13 -8.23 -8.11 7.42
N ALA A 14 -7.05 -7.56 7.07
CA ALA A 14 -6.95 -6.58 6.01
C ALA A 14 -7.31 -7.24 4.68
N ALA A 15 -8.14 -6.58 3.88
CA ALA A 15 -8.65 -7.17 2.65
C ALA A 15 -9.03 -6.07 1.66
N ILE A 16 -9.02 -6.43 0.38
CA ILE A 16 -9.47 -5.55 -0.69
C ILE A 16 -10.61 -6.21 -1.47
N ALA A 17 -11.51 -5.37 -1.97
CA ALA A 17 -12.60 -5.84 -2.80
C ALA A 17 -12.06 -6.30 -4.16
N VAL A 18 -12.73 -7.30 -4.75
CA VAL A 18 -12.41 -7.79 -6.09
C VAL A 18 -13.57 -7.44 -7.00
N ALA A 19 -13.29 -6.78 -8.12
CA ALA A 19 -14.34 -6.39 -9.07
C ALA A 19 -15.11 -7.61 -9.59
N GLY A 20 -16.43 -7.53 -9.56
CA GLY A 20 -17.31 -8.61 -10.02
C GLY A 20 -17.38 -9.83 -9.11
N GLU A 21 -16.81 -9.74 -7.90
CA GLU A 21 -16.76 -10.85 -6.96
C GLU A 21 -17.31 -10.41 -5.60
N GLY A 22 -18.09 -11.26 -4.93
CA GLY A 22 -18.59 -10.96 -3.60
C GLY A 22 -17.60 -11.22 -2.47
N ARG A 23 -16.51 -11.91 -2.77
CA ARG A 23 -15.49 -12.23 -1.78
C ARG A 23 -14.33 -11.26 -1.88
N PHE A 24 -13.59 -11.10 -0.79
CA PHE A 24 -12.45 -10.20 -0.71
C PHE A 24 -11.14 -10.94 -0.89
N PHE A 25 -10.14 -10.20 -1.36
CA PHE A 25 -8.77 -10.71 -1.41
C PHE A 25 -8.07 -10.38 -0.08
N PRO A 26 -7.61 -11.38 0.68
CA PRO A 26 -6.94 -11.11 1.96
C PRO A 26 -5.54 -10.57 1.70
N VAL A 27 -5.18 -9.51 2.40
CA VAL A 27 -3.87 -8.88 2.26
C VAL A 27 -3.00 -9.27 3.44
N ARG A 28 -1.83 -9.75 3.16
CA ARG A 28 -0.86 -10.15 4.19
C ARG A 28 0.31 -9.18 4.25
N ARG A 29 0.90 -8.87 3.10
CA ARG A 29 2.06 -8.00 2.99
C ARG A 29 1.89 -7.07 1.82
N ILE A 30 2.47 -5.87 1.95
CA ILE A 30 2.48 -4.88 0.87
C ILE A 30 3.93 -4.54 0.60
N TRP A 31 4.36 -4.78 -0.64
CA TRP A 31 5.67 -4.38 -1.11
C TRP A 31 5.51 -3.20 -2.06
N CYS A 32 6.28 -2.16 -1.81
CA CYS A 32 6.28 -0.96 -2.64
C CYS A 32 7.57 -0.88 -3.42
N VAL A 33 7.50 -0.28 -4.60
CA VAL A 33 8.65 -0.11 -5.47
C VAL A 33 9.01 1.37 -5.53
N GLY A 34 10.21 1.70 -5.09
CA GLY A 34 10.75 3.05 -5.24
C GLY A 34 11.41 3.22 -6.60
N ARG A 35 11.41 4.45 -7.11
CA ARG A 35 11.97 4.81 -8.42
C ARG A 35 11.24 4.15 -9.59
N ASN A 36 9.93 3.96 -9.43
CA ASN A 36 9.10 3.35 -10.46
C ASN A 36 8.61 4.38 -11.50
N TYR A 37 8.54 5.65 -11.12
CA TYR A 37 8.13 6.75 -12.01
C TYR A 37 9.37 7.50 -12.49
N LEU A 38 9.59 7.50 -13.79
CA LEU A 38 10.77 8.11 -14.40
C LEU A 38 10.87 9.60 -14.12
N ASP A 39 9.75 10.32 -14.24
CA ASP A 39 9.72 11.75 -13.97
C ASP A 39 10.06 12.06 -12.52
N HIS A 40 9.57 11.25 -11.59
CA HIS A 40 9.88 11.40 -10.18
C HIS A 40 11.36 11.19 -9.90
N VAL A 41 11.97 10.19 -10.53
CA VAL A 41 13.41 9.93 -10.41
C VAL A 41 14.22 11.13 -10.89
N ARG A 42 13.84 11.72 -12.01
CA ARG A 42 14.49 12.90 -12.57
C ARG A 42 14.36 14.11 -11.67
N GLU A 43 13.17 14.35 -11.12
CA GLU A 43 12.90 15.45 -10.20
C GLU A 43 13.76 15.38 -8.94
N MET A 44 14.03 14.18 -8.46
CA MET A 44 14.87 13.94 -7.30
C MET A 44 16.36 14.00 -7.61
N GLY A 45 16.74 14.16 -8.88
CA GLY A 45 18.13 14.18 -9.29
C GLY A 45 18.83 12.82 -9.26
N ASN A 46 18.05 11.74 -9.20
CA ASN A 46 18.60 10.39 -9.20
C ASN A 46 18.87 9.89 -10.61
N ASP A 47 19.79 8.93 -10.71
CA ASP A 47 20.08 8.28 -11.99
C ASP A 47 18.92 7.36 -12.37
N GLU A 48 18.28 7.64 -13.51
CA GLU A 48 17.16 6.83 -14.01
C GLU A 48 17.56 5.40 -14.37
N ARG A 49 18.84 5.11 -14.52
CA ARG A 49 19.35 3.77 -14.77
C ARG A 49 19.63 2.99 -13.51
N ALA A 50 19.55 3.63 -12.36
CA ALA A 50 19.74 2.93 -11.09
C ALA A 50 18.60 1.93 -10.88
N PRO A 51 18.87 0.75 -10.32
CA PRO A 51 17.81 -0.23 -10.08
C PRO A 51 16.78 0.30 -9.09
N PRO A 52 15.51 -0.11 -9.21
CA PRO A 52 14.51 0.25 -8.23
C PRO A 52 14.84 -0.35 -6.86
N PHE A 53 14.34 0.25 -5.82
CA PHE A 53 14.41 -0.31 -4.49
C PHE A 53 13.02 -0.69 -4.01
N PHE A 54 12.96 -1.57 -3.01
CA PHE A 54 11.70 -2.07 -2.46
C PHE A 54 11.60 -1.69 -0.99
N PHE A 55 10.39 -1.40 -0.56
CA PHE A 55 10.09 -1.19 0.85
C PHE A 55 8.71 -1.74 1.16
N ALA A 56 8.46 -2.00 2.43
CA ALA A 56 7.22 -2.62 2.87
C ALA A 56 6.31 -1.61 3.56
N LYS A 57 5.01 -1.84 3.44
CA LYS A 57 3.98 -1.19 4.25
C LYS A 57 3.20 -2.26 5.00
N HIS A 58 2.54 -1.86 6.07
CA HIS A 58 1.69 -2.77 6.83
C HIS A 58 0.35 -2.98 6.12
N ALA A 59 -0.20 -4.17 6.24
CA ALA A 59 -1.46 -4.51 5.58
C ALA A 59 -2.62 -3.63 6.04
N ASP A 60 -2.60 -3.16 7.29
CA ASP A 60 -3.64 -2.29 7.84
C ASP A 60 -3.55 -0.84 7.38
N MET A 61 -2.58 -0.49 6.54
CA MET A 61 -2.48 0.83 5.91
C MET A 61 -3.35 0.97 4.66
N ILE A 62 -4.08 -0.07 4.28
CA ILE A 62 -4.96 -0.03 3.11
C ILE A 62 -6.17 0.84 3.42
N GLU A 63 -6.49 1.74 2.48
CA GLU A 63 -7.73 2.48 2.48
C GLU A 63 -8.68 1.89 1.43
N ALA A 64 -9.97 1.88 1.74
CA ALA A 64 -10.97 1.36 0.83
C ALA A 64 -11.09 2.23 -0.42
N ASP A 65 -11.49 1.63 -1.54
CA ASP A 65 -11.81 2.37 -2.75
C ASP A 65 -12.89 3.42 -2.48
N GLY A 66 -12.66 4.64 -2.92
CA GLY A 66 -13.57 5.76 -2.67
C GLY A 66 -13.42 6.44 -1.32
N ALA A 67 -12.53 5.95 -0.46
CA ALA A 67 -12.28 6.59 0.83
C ALA A 67 -11.62 7.96 0.67
N VAL A 68 -11.90 8.84 1.61
CA VAL A 68 -11.25 10.15 1.68
C VAL A 68 -10.04 10.03 2.60
N ILE A 69 -8.86 10.25 2.04
CA ILE A 69 -7.60 10.16 2.78
C ILE A 69 -7.26 11.55 3.32
N PRO A 70 -7.08 11.70 4.64
CA PRO A 70 -6.66 12.99 5.20
C PRO A 70 -5.28 13.38 4.66
N TYR A 71 -5.13 14.65 4.33
CA TYR A 71 -3.83 15.16 3.90
C TYR A 71 -2.85 15.13 5.08
N PRO A 72 -1.67 14.52 4.94
CA PRO A 72 -0.71 14.42 6.03
C PRO A 72 -0.26 15.81 6.52
N PRO A 73 -0.25 16.05 7.85
CA PRO A 73 0.07 17.39 8.36
C PRO A 73 1.54 17.76 8.25
N LEU A 74 2.43 16.79 8.04
CA LEU A 74 3.87 17.01 8.01
C LEU A 74 4.45 17.18 6.61
N THR A 75 3.60 17.27 5.58
CA THR A 75 4.04 17.51 4.23
C THR A 75 3.15 18.52 3.53
N SER A 76 3.71 19.30 2.63
CA SER A 76 2.98 20.17 1.71
C SER A 76 3.04 19.67 0.27
N ASP A 77 3.60 18.50 0.04
CA ASP A 77 3.91 17.99 -1.30
C ASP A 77 3.58 16.50 -1.39
N LEU A 78 2.29 16.20 -1.24
CA LEU A 78 1.79 14.82 -1.35
C LEU A 78 1.40 14.53 -2.79
N HIS A 79 1.94 13.45 -3.33
CA HIS A 79 1.63 12.97 -4.68
C HIS A 79 1.02 11.58 -4.63
N HIS A 80 0.07 11.32 -5.53
CA HIS A 80 -0.44 9.97 -5.77
C HIS A 80 0.39 9.29 -6.85
N GLU A 81 0.46 7.97 -6.78
CA GLU A 81 1.11 7.14 -7.79
C GLU A 81 0.21 5.97 -8.10
N VAL A 82 -0.25 5.90 -9.35
CA VAL A 82 -1.09 4.78 -9.81
C VAL A 82 -0.19 3.70 -10.36
N GLU A 83 -0.30 2.50 -9.82
CA GLU A 83 0.56 1.39 -10.21
C GLU A 83 -0.28 0.15 -10.51
N LEU A 84 0.19 -0.62 -11.47
CA LEU A 84 -0.38 -1.94 -11.76
C LEU A 84 0.18 -2.95 -10.77
N VAL A 85 -0.71 -3.68 -10.15
CA VAL A 85 -0.35 -4.66 -9.13
C VAL A 85 -0.48 -6.08 -9.67
#